data_b5123d3750fc47dd8a4d720e2aa59013
#
_entry.id   b5123d3750fc47dd8a4d720e2aa59013
#
_cell.length_a   1.000
_cell.length_b   1.000
_cell.length_c   1.000
_cell.angle_alpha   90.00
_cell.angle_beta   90.00
_cell.angle_gamma   90.00
#
_symmetry.space_group_name_H-M   'P 1'
#
loop_
_entity.id
_entity.type
_entity.pdbx_description
1 polymer ?
#
loop_
_entity_poly.entity_id
_entity_poly.type
_entity_poly.pdbx_seq_one_letter_code
_entity_poly.pdbx_strand_id
1 'polypeptide(L)'
;INTVDFLVELNRVLQTEASYSVRLEPGIQSCEETLEKQSGSCRDSGWLLVQILRHLGLAARFVSGYLVQLRPDEKPIEGPAGTSHDFTDLHAWCEVYVPGAGWIGLDPTSGLLAGEGHIPLACTPDPSSAAPITGSTEVCQVHFEHANSVQRLSDPPRPSKPYSAEEWTQIDRLADQVDQD
;
A
#
# COMPACT_ATOMS: atom_id res chain seq x y z
N ILE A 1 -21.14 -9.83 -2.82
CA ILE A 1 -19.75 -9.50 -2.38
C ILE A 1 -19.88 -8.23 -1.55
N ASN A 2 -19.37 -8.21 -0.33
CA ASN A 2 -19.32 -7.00 0.45
C ASN A 2 -18.23 -6.04 -0.10
N THR A 3 -18.27 -4.78 0.33
CA THR A 3 -17.38 -3.75 -0.21
C THR A 3 -15.90 -4.05 0.06
N VAL A 4 -15.58 -4.59 1.22
CA VAL A 4 -14.18 -4.89 1.59
C VAL A 4 -13.64 -6.02 0.74
N ASP A 5 -14.39 -7.11 0.57
CA ASP A 5 -13.98 -8.24 -0.29
C ASP A 5 -13.77 -7.79 -1.73
N PHE A 6 -14.67 -6.92 -2.23
CA PHE A 6 -14.53 -6.35 -3.57
C PHE A 6 -13.23 -5.55 -3.72
N LEU A 7 -12.89 -4.70 -2.76
CA LEU A 7 -11.69 -3.88 -2.78
C LEU A 7 -10.42 -4.75 -2.71
N VAL A 8 -10.42 -5.77 -1.85
CA VAL A 8 -9.30 -6.72 -1.73
C VAL A 8 -9.11 -7.48 -3.02
N GLU A 9 -10.19 -7.99 -3.63
CA GLU A 9 -10.11 -8.74 -4.89
C GLU A 9 -9.65 -7.85 -6.05
N LEU A 10 -10.18 -6.63 -6.17
CA LEU A 10 -9.74 -5.68 -7.18
C LEU A 10 -8.24 -5.40 -7.08
N ASN A 11 -7.74 -5.19 -5.86
CA ASN A 11 -6.31 -4.96 -5.61
C ASN A 11 -5.45 -6.17 -6.03
N ARG A 12 -5.91 -7.39 -5.73
CA ARG A 12 -5.23 -8.63 -6.14
C ARG A 12 -5.22 -8.84 -7.64
N VAL A 13 -6.35 -8.58 -8.30
CA VAL A 13 -6.43 -8.65 -9.76
C VAL A 13 -5.42 -7.70 -10.39
N LEU A 14 -5.38 -6.46 -9.92
CA LEU A 14 -4.43 -5.48 -10.46
C LEU A 14 -2.97 -5.90 -10.23
N GLN A 15 -2.63 -6.43 -9.07
CA GLN A 15 -1.30 -6.97 -8.78
C GLN A 15 -0.91 -8.11 -9.74
N THR A 16 -1.87 -8.93 -10.14
CA THR A 16 -1.65 -10.05 -11.07
C THR A 16 -1.51 -9.57 -12.51
N GLU A 17 -2.31 -8.59 -12.92
CA GLU A 17 -2.36 -8.08 -14.30
C GLU A 17 -1.26 -7.07 -14.62
N ALA A 18 -0.74 -6.35 -13.62
CA ALA A 18 0.31 -5.36 -13.78
C ALA A 18 1.56 -5.76 -12.99
N SER A 19 2.51 -6.40 -13.64
CA SER A 19 3.76 -6.82 -13.00
C SER A 19 4.58 -5.62 -12.54
N TYR A 20 5.19 -5.75 -11.36
CA TYR A 20 6.02 -4.70 -10.80
C TYR A 20 7.33 -4.54 -11.57
N SER A 21 7.68 -3.31 -11.90
CA SER A 21 8.97 -2.95 -12.49
C SER A 21 9.56 -1.71 -11.82
N VAL A 22 10.86 -1.73 -11.58
CA VAL A 22 11.56 -0.53 -11.09
C VAL A 22 11.69 0.47 -12.23
N ARG A 23 11.11 1.65 -12.06
CA ARG A 23 11.20 2.77 -12.99
C ARG A 23 11.83 3.97 -12.30
N LEU A 24 12.97 4.43 -12.82
CA LEU A 24 13.68 5.60 -12.30
C LEU A 24 13.34 6.89 -13.06
N GLU A 25 12.63 6.78 -14.20
CA GLU A 25 12.17 7.92 -14.96
C GLU A 25 11.19 8.78 -14.14
N PRO A 26 11.28 10.12 -14.29
CA PRO A 26 10.36 11.03 -13.62
C PRO A 26 8.90 10.81 -14.06
N GLY A 27 7.97 11.14 -13.19
CA GLY A 27 6.54 11.06 -13.46
C GLY A 27 5.96 9.64 -13.32
N ILE A 28 4.77 9.48 -13.86
CA ILE A 28 4.00 8.23 -13.89
C ILE A 28 3.63 7.87 -15.33
N GLN A 29 3.39 6.60 -15.58
CA GLN A 29 2.75 6.16 -16.82
C GLN A 29 1.27 6.58 -16.85
N SER A 30 0.68 6.75 -18.03
CA SER A 30 -0.77 6.83 -18.12
C SER A 30 -1.42 5.50 -17.71
N CYS A 31 -2.70 5.53 -17.36
CA CYS A 31 -3.43 4.30 -17.01
C CYS A 31 -3.46 3.33 -18.20
N GLU A 32 -3.67 3.84 -19.41
CA GLU A 32 -3.67 3.08 -20.65
C GLU A 32 -2.31 2.43 -20.90
N GLU A 33 -1.24 3.20 -20.72
CA GLU A 33 0.12 2.70 -20.89
C GLU A 33 0.46 1.57 -19.89
N THR A 34 0.04 1.70 -18.65
CA THR A 34 0.23 0.67 -17.62
C THR A 34 -0.54 -0.61 -17.97
N LEU A 35 -1.78 -0.48 -18.46
CA LEU A 35 -2.60 -1.60 -18.89
C LEU A 35 -2.04 -2.28 -20.15
N GLU A 36 -1.62 -1.50 -21.15
CA GLU A 36 -1.06 -2.05 -22.39
C GLU A 36 0.26 -2.78 -22.15
N LYS A 37 1.12 -2.22 -21.30
CA LYS A 37 2.41 -2.84 -20.95
C LYS A 37 2.28 -3.98 -19.94
N GLN A 38 1.15 -4.07 -19.24
CA GLN A 38 0.95 -4.98 -18.11
C GLN A 38 2.10 -4.91 -17.09
N SER A 39 2.67 -3.73 -16.94
CA SER A 39 3.83 -3.49 -16.08
C SER A 39 3.94 -2.03 -15.67
N GLY A 40 4.34 -1.79 -14.42
CA GLY A 40 4.56 -0.45 -13.92
C GLY A 40 5.29 -0.44 -12.57
N SER A 41 5.72 0.75 -12.15
CA SER A 41 6.22 0.96 -10.79
C SER A 41 5.07 1.05 -9.79
N CYS A 42 5.38 1.11 -8.50
CA CYS A 42 4.37 1.35 -7.44
C CYS A 42 3.54 2.62 -7.71
N ARG A 43 4.15 3.66 -8.28
CA ARG A 43 3.46 4.90 -8.65
C ARG A 43 2.42 4.67 -9.76
N ASP A 44 2.78 3.90 -10.77
CA ASP A 44 1.96 3.64 -11.94
C ASP A 44 0.74 2.77 -11.55
N SER A 45 0.98 1.66 -10.87
CA SER A 45 -0.07 0.76 -10.39
C SER A 45 -0.96 1.43 -9.33
N GLY A 46 -0.36 2.20 -8.40
CA GLY A 46 -1.10 2.97 -7.40
C GLY A 46 -2.03 4.00 -8.02
N TRP A 47 -1.56 4.73 -9.05
CA TRP A 47 -2.39 5.68 -9.78
C TRP A 47 -3.49 5.01 -10.60
N LEU A 48 -3.18 3.91 -11.26
CA LEU A 48 -4.18 3.13 -11.99
C LEU A 48 -5.32 2.68 -11.06
N LEU A 49 -4.99 2.16 -9.88
CA LEU A 49 -6.01 1.76 -8.90
C LEU A 49 -6.86 2.94 -8.43
N VAL A 50 -6.25 4.11 -8.18
CA VAL A 50 -6.98 5.34 -7.83
C VAL A 50 -8.00 5.68 -8.92
N GLN A 51 -7.61 5.61 -10.19
CA GLN A 51 -8.51 5.93 -11.31
C GLN A 51 -9.63 4.90 -11.48
N ILE A 52 -9.34 3.62 -11.34
CA ILE A 52 -10.36 2.56 -11.38
C ILE A 52 -11.40 2.80 -10.28
N LEU A 53 -10.98 3.03 -9.04
CA LEU A 53 -11.89 3.27 -7.92
C LEU A 53 -12.75 4.52 -8.11
N ARG A 54 -12.17 5.60 -8.66
CA ARG A 54 -12.91 6.82 -8.99
C ARG A 54 -13.94 6.59 -10.11
N HIS A 55 -13.60 5.80 -11.12
CA HIS A 55 -14.57 5.41 -12.17
C HIS A 55 -15.73 4.59 -11.62
N LEU A 56 -15.52 3.85 -10.55
CA LEU A 56 -16.58 3.13 -9.84
C LEU A 56 -17.37 4.02 -8.87
N GLY A 57 -17.07 5.32 -8.79
CA GLY A 57 -17.75 6.26 -7.93
C GLY A 57 -17.25 6.29 -6.49
N LEU A 58 -16.11 5.66 -6.20
CA LEU A 58 -15.51 5.66 -4.87
C LEU A 58 -14.51 6.82 -4.71
N ALA A 59 -14.49 7.44 -3.54
CA ALA A 59 -13.48 8.44 -3.22
C ALA A 59 -12.14 7.73 -3.01
N ALA A 60 -11.16 8.04 -3.85
CA ALA A 60 -9.82 7.47 -3.78
C ALA A 60 -8.75 8.55 -3.93
N ARG A 61 -7.58 8.34 -3.32
CA ARG A 61 -6.45 9.25 -3.37
C ARG A 61 -5.12 8.52 -3.52
N PHE A 62 -4.16 9.21 -4.08
CA PHE A 62 -2.79 8.73 -4.23
C PHE A 62 -2.00 9.01 -2.94
N VAL A 63 -1.20 8.05 -2.51
CA VAL A 63 -0.34 8.19 -1.35
C VAL A 63 1.10 7.90 -1.74
N SER A 64 2.00 8.76 -1.28
CA SER A 64 3.44 8.62 -1.41
C SER A 64 4.08 8.62 -0.03
N GLY A 65 5.07 7.77 0.19
CA GLY A 65 5.75 7.65 1.47
C GLY A 65 6.87 6.62 1.46
N TYR A 66 7.05 5.97 2.59
CA TYR A 66 8.02 4.88 2.74
C TYR A 66 7.31 3.55 3.01
N LEU A 67 7.91 2.49 2.49
CA LEU A 67 7.62 1.13 2.90
C LEU A 67 8.76 0.66 3.81
N VAL A 68 8.42 0.26 5.02
CA VAL A 68 9.34 -0.36 5.98
C VAL A 68 8.92 -1.81 6.16
N GLN A 69 9.79 -2.74 5.82
CA GLN A 69 9.54 -4.16 6.03
C GLN A 69 10.61 -4.74 6.94
N LEU A 70 10.16 -5.24 8.07
CA LEU A 70 11.03 -5.90 9.04
C LEU A 70 10.98 -7.41 8.83
N ARG A 71 12.13 -8.05 8.96
CA ARG A 71 12.19 -9.50 8.97
C ARG A 71 11.34 -10.03 10.13
N PRO A 72 10.40 -10.96 9.91
CA PRO A 72 9.63 -11.53 10.99
C PRO A 72 10.53 -12.31 11.96
N ASP A 73 10.25 -12.21 13.25
CA ASP A 73 10.99 -12.92 14.29
C ASP A 73 10.69 -14.41 14.26
N GLU A 74 9.45 -14.76 13.89
CA GLU A 74 8.98 -16.13 13.71
C GLU A 74 8.44 -16.34 12.28
N LYS A 75 8.63 -17.53 11.75
CA LYS A 75 8.04 -17.86 10.44
C LYS A 75 6.53 -17.95 10.56
N PRO A 76 5.76 -17.39 9.61
CA PRO A 76 4.33 -17.54 9.60
C PRO A 76 3.94 -19.02 9.50
N ILE A 77 2.89 -19.42 10.20
CA ILE A 77 2.36 -20.77 10.15
C ILE A 77 1.71 -21.03 8.79
N GLU A 78 1.05 -20.00 8.24
CA GLU A 78 0.39 -20.00 6.93
C GLU A 78 0.72 -18.70 6.20
N GLY A 79 0.71 -18.72 4.87
CA GLY A 79 0.95 -17.57 4.02
C GLY A 79 2.41 -17.38 3.59
N PRO A 80 2.71 -16.30 2.85
CA PRO A 80 4.04 -16.04 2.33
C PRO A 80 5.02 -15.74 3.46
N ALA A 81 6.22 -16.28 3.38
CA ALA A 81 7.32 -15.88 4.24
C ALA A 81 7.59 -14.38 3.99
N GLY A 82 7.65 -13.58 5.03
CA GLY A 82 8.03 -12.18 4.94
C GLY A 82 9.44 -11.98 4.37
N THR A 83 9.90 -10.74 4.41
CA THR A 83 11.26 -10.40 3.95
C THR A 83 12.34 -11.14 4.73
N SER A 84 13.47 -11.42 4.08
CA SER A 84 14.63 -12.10 4.71
C SER A 84 15.52 -11.16 5.54
N HIS A 85 15.38 -9.85 5.36
CA HIS A 85 16.14 -8.81 6.06
C HIS A 85 15.28 -7.55 6.21
N ASP A 86 15.63 -6.72 7.17
CA ASP A 86 14.99 -5.43 7.35
C ASP A 86 15.36 -4.51 6.18
N PHE A 87 14.36 -3.89 5.56
CA PHE A 87 14.61 -2.91 4.51
C PHE A 87 13.56 -1.79 4.50
N THR A 88 13.87 -0.71 3.86
CA THR A 88 12.96 0.39 3.58
C THR A 88 13.23 0.96 2.20
N ASP A 89 12.19 1.44 1.54
CA ASP A 89 12.29 2.11 0.24
C ASP A 89 11.19 3.17 0.10
N LEU A 90 11.35 4.04 -0.87
CA LEU A 90 10.29 4.94 -1.33
C LEU A 90 9.16 4.09 -1.91
N HIS A 91 7.93 4.44 -1.56
CA HIS A 91 6.77 3.68 -1.98
C HIS A 91 5.57 4.57 -2.28
N ALA A 92 4.66 4.04 -3.09
CA ALA A 92 3.39 4.67 -3.38
C ALA A 92 2.28 3.63 -3.42
N TRP A 93 1.08 4.03 -2.99
CA TRP A 93 -0.10 3.18 -2.94
C TRP A 93 -1.38 3.99 -3.13
N CYS A 94 -2.50 3.34 -3.09
CA CYS A 94 -3.82 3.93 -3.16
C CYS A 94 -4.49 3.92 -1.79
N GLU A 95 -5.27 4.95 -1.47
CA GLU A 95 -6.24 4.89 -0.40
C GLU A 95 -7.65 5.14 -0.94
N VAL A 96 -8.61 4.37 -0.43
CA VAL A 96 -10.04 4.49 -0.73
C VAL A 96 -10.82 4.80 0.54
N TYR A 97 -11.80 5.70 0.44
CA TYR A 97 -12.67 6.02 1.57
C TYR A 97 -13.86 5.06 1.62
N VAL A 98 -14.01 4.39 2.74
CA VAL A 98 -15.14 3.51 3.03
C VAL A 98 -15.94 4.10 4.19
N PRO A 99 -17.23 4.41 4.00
CA PRO A 99 -18.09 4.90 5.07
C PRO A 99 -18.04 3.97 6.30
N GLY A 100 -17.85 4.57 7.47
CA GLY A 100 -17.70 3.83 8.73
C GLY A 100 -16.28 3.36 9.06
N ALA A 101 -15.43 3.11 8.06
CA ALA A 101 -14.05 2.68 8.27
C ALA A 101 -13.01 3.80 8.00
N GLY A 102 -13.39 4.83 7.20
CA GLY A 102 -12.47 5.90 6.82
C GLY A 102 -11.60 5.54 5.61
N TRP A 103 -10.38 6.06 5.57
CA TRP A 103 -9.42 5.79 4.50
C TRP A 103 -8.72 4.46 4.69
N ILE A 104 -8.86 3.56 3.73
CA ILE A 104 -8.23 2.23 3.72
C ILE A 104 -7.16 2.21 2.64
N GLY A 105 -5.95 1.84 3.01
CA GLY A 105 -4.83 1.71 2.08
C GLY A 105 -4.85 0.38 1.33
N LEU A 106 -4.67 0.46 0.02
CA LEU A 106 -4.54 -0.66 -0.90
C LEU A 106 -3.20 -0.56 -1.63
N ASP A 107 -2.37 -1.56 -1.50
CA ASP A 107 -1.08 -1.61 -2.20
C ASP A 107 -1.14 -2.59 -3.38
N PRO A 108 -1.31 -2.11 -4.61
CA PRO A 108 -1.37 -2.97 -5.77
C PRO A 108 -0.03 -3.61 -6.15
N THR A 109 1.08 -3.16 -5.55
CA THR A 109 2.39 -3.80 -5.76
C THR A 109 2.45 -5.15 -5.06
N SER A 110 1.93 -5.22 -3.85
CA SER A 110 1.87 -6.45 -3.05
C SER A 110 0.55 -7.22 -3.18
N GLY A 111 -0.52 -6.55 -3.63
CA GLY A 111 -1.89 -7.07 -3.62
C GLY A 111 -2.52 -7.10 -2.23
N LEU A 112 -1.88 -6.50 -1.23
CA LEU A 112 -2.30 -6.49 0.16
C LEU A 112 -2.86 -5.13 0.58
N LEU A 113 -3.47 -5.08 1.74
CA LEU A 113 -3.82 -3.82 2.39
C LEU A 113 -2.53 -3.14 2.89
N ALA A 114 -2.50 -1.81 2.81
CA ALA A 114 -1.43 -1.04 3.42
C ALA A 114 -1.50 -1.20 4.94
N GLY A 115 -0.41 -1.67 5.52
CA GLY A 115 -0.28 -1.96 6.95
C GLY A 115 0.65 -0.99 7.67
N GLU A 116 1.09 -1.38 8.85
CA GLU A 116 1.94 -0.57 9.74
C GLU A 116 3.31 -0.19 9.14
N GLY A 117 3.79 -0.95 8.16
CA GLY A 117 5.02 -0.63 7.44
C GLY A 117 4.87 0.45 6.37
N HIS A 118 3.65 0.86 6.05
CA HIS A 118 3.39 1.93 5.11
C HIS A 118 3.36 3.28 5.84
N ILE A 119 4.39 4.08 5.68
CA ILE A 119 4.53 5.39 6.34
C ILE A 119 4.14 6.48 5.36
N PRO A 120 2.90 7.03 5.41
CA PRO A 120 2.46 8.07 4.48
C PRO A 120 3.14 9.40 4.77
N LEU A 121 3.63 10.05 3.73
CA LEU A 121 4.16 11.41 3.78
C LEU A 121 3.25 12.41 3.08
N ALA A 122 2.62 12.00 1.99
CA ALA A 122 1.70 12.82 1.23
C ALA A 122 0.50 12.00 0.75
N CYS A 123 -0.72 12.49 1.03
CA CYS A 123 -1.98 11.94 0.58
C CYS A 123 -2.65 12.98 -0.31
N THR A 124 -2.69 12.76 -1.61
CA THR A 124 -3.07 13.79 -2.58
C THR A 124 -4.06 13.28 -3.63
N PRO A 125 -4.85 14.15 -4.24
CA PRO A 125 -5.75 13.75 -5.32
C PRO A 125 -5.02 13.41 -6.62
N ASP A 126 -3.77 13.85 -6.79
CA ASP A 126 -2.96 13.69 -8.00
C ASP A 126 -1.50 13.37 -7.65
N PRO A 127 -0.84 12.45 -8.35
CA PRO A 127 0.54 12.05 -8.06
C PRO A 127 1.55 13.18 -8.14
N SER A 128 1.34 14.18 -9.00
CA SER A 128 2.27 15.31 -9.13
C SER A 128 2.35 16.15 -7.84
N SER A 129 1.24 16.21 -7.10
CA SER A 129 1.18 16.89 -5.81
C SER A 129 1.81 16.10 -4.67
N ALA A 130 2.10 14.81 -4.87
CA ALA A 130 2.77 13.95 -3.91
C ALA A 130 4.28 13.80 -4.18
N ALA A 131 4.80 14.47 -5.18
CA ALA A 131 6.22 14.39 -5.51
C ALA A 131 7.06 14.98 -4.36
N PRO A 132 8.05 14.23 -3.83
CA PRO A 132 8.87 14.68 -2.72
C PRO A 132 9.78 15.87 -3.08
N ILE A 133 10.11 16.00 -4.36
CA ILE A 133 10.93 17.07 -4.91
C ILE A 133 10.28 17.56 -6.19
N THR A 134 10.06 18.87 -6.29
CA THR A 134 9.62 19.53 -7.51
C THR A 134 10.52 20.73 -7.79
N GLY A 135 10.78 20.98 -9.07
CA GLY A 135 11.60 22.10 -9.49
C GLY A 135 11.86 22.09 -10.99
N SER A 136 12.54 23.14 -11.45
CA SER A 136 13.02 23.23 -12.82
C SER A 136 14.43 23.81 -12.82
N THR A 137 15.24 23.38 -13.78
CA THR A 137 16.58 23.88 -14.02
C THR A 137 16.74 24.25 -15.48
N GLU A 138 17.77 25.00 -15.80
CA GLU A 138 18.22 25.11 -17.19
C GLU A 138 18.65 23.72 -17.71
N VAL A 139 18.79 23.59 -19.02
CA VAL A 139 19.26 22.34 -19.64
C VAL A 139 20.64 21.98 -19.09
N CYS A 140 20.72 20.93 -18.30
CA CYS A 140 21.97 20.49 -17.68
C CYS A 140 21.96 18.95 -17.54
N GLN A 141 23.13 18.40 -17.24
CA GLN A 141 23.20 16.99 -16.79
C GLN A 141 22.77 16.92 -15.34
N VAL A 142 21.79 16.06 -15.06
CA VAL A 142 21.30 15.81 -13.71
C VAL A 142 21.74 14.43 -13.26
N HIS A 143 22.34 14.36 -12.09
CA HIS A 143 22.59 13.12 -11.36
C HIS A 143 21.71 13.09 -10.12
N PHE A 144 20.94 12.03 -9.94
CA PHE A 144 20.05 11.85 -8.78
C PHE A 144 20.40 10.55 -8.07
N GLU A 145 20.69 10.68 -6.80
CA GLU A 145 20.93 9.53 -5.91
C GLU A 145 20.05 9.66 -4.67
N HIS A 146 19.60 8.54 -4.15
CA HIS A 146 18.93 8.47 -2.86
C HIS A 146 19.39 7.22 -2.11
N ALA A 147 19.34 7.28 -0.80
CA ALA A 147 19.64 6.15 0.06
C ALA A 147 18.68 6.12 1.24
N ASN A 148 18.18 4.93 1.55
CA ASN A 148 17.32 4.69 2.70
C ASN A 148 17.96 3.64 3.59
N SER A 149 17.75 3.76 4.90
CA SER A 149 18.18 2.74 5.87
C SER A 149 17.15 2.61 6.98
N VAL A 150 17.00 1.40 7.50
CA VAL A 150 16.19 1.12 8.67
C VAL A 150 17.02 0.33 9.66
N GLN A 151 16.88 0.66 10.95
CA GLN A 151 17.56 -0.03 12.04
C GLN A 151 16.58 -0.27 13.17
N ARG A 152 16.49 -1.51 13.65
CA ARG A 152 15.74 -1.81 14.87
C ARG A 152 16.49 -1.24 16.08
N LEU A 153 15.80 -0.45 16.86
CA LEU A 153 16.31 0.07 18.13
C LEU A 153 15.82 -0.77 19.31
N SER A 154 14.55 -1.16 19.29
CA SER A 154 13.92 -2.03 20.27
C SER A 154 12.67 -2.65 19.63
N ASP A 155 12.52 -3.94 19.78
CA ASP A 155 11.34 -4.67 19.30
C ASP A 155 10.93 -5.65 20.40
N PRO A 156 10.14 -5.20 21.41
CA PRO A 156 9.61 -6.11 22.41
C PRO A 156 8.70 -7.12 21.70
N PRO A 157 8.85 -8.43 22.00
CA PRO A 157 8.06 -9.46 21.34
C PRO A 157 6.57 -9.16 21.52
N ARG A 158 5.83 -9.11 20.41
CA ARG A 158 4.37 -8.99 20.44
C ARG A 158 3.79 -10.33 20.86
N PRO A 159 2.91 -10.38 21.86
CA PRO A 159 2.27 -11.63 22.21
C PRO A 159 1.46 -12.15 21.02
N SER A 160 1.68 -13.40 20.64
CA SER A 160 0.97 -14.06 19.53
C SER A 160 -0.54 -14.21 19.80
N LYS A 161 -0.94 -14.08 21.07
CA LYS A 161 -2.35 -14.05 21.52
C LYS A 161 -2.51 -12.95 22.56
N PRO A 162 -2.77 -11.70 22.16
CA PRO A 162 -2.87 -10.55 23.07
C PRO A 162 -4.09 -10.62 24.01
N TYR A 163 -5.07 -11.45 23.68
CA TYR A 163 -6.32 -11.59 24.42
C TYR A 163 -6.45 -12.99 25.02
N SER A 164 -7.06 -13.10 26.19
CA SER A 164 -7.48 -14.37 26.78
C SER A 164 -8.62 -15.01 25.98
N ALA A 165 -8.90 -16.29 26.23
CA ALA A 165 -10.01 -16.97 25.55
C ALA A 165 -11.37 -16.32 25.87
N GLU A 166 -11.54 -15.80 27.09
CA GLU A 166 -12.74 -15.07 27.51
C GLU A 166 -12.89 -13.74 26.76
N GLU A 167 -11.81 -13.00 26.61
CA GLU A 167 -11.80 -11.73 25.86
C GLU A 167 -12.08 -11.99 24.37
N TRP A 168 -11.51 -13.02 23.77
CA TRP A 168 -11.82 -13.41 22.39
C TRP A 168 -13.31 -13.75 22.23
N THR A 169 -13.90 -14.50 23.16
CA THR A 169 -15.33 -14.80 23.14
C THR A 169 -16.20 -13.54 23.21
N GLN A 170 -15.75 -12.51 23.94
CA GLN A 170 -16.47 -11.23 23.99
C GLN A 170 -16.34 -10.44 22.69
N ILE A 171 -15.17 -10.44 22.08
CA ILE A 171 -14.91 -9.80 20.78
C ILE A 171 -15.79 -10.45 19.70
N ASP A 172 -15.82 -11.78 19.62
CA ASP A 172 -16.63 -12.51 18.66
C ASP A 172 -18.13 -12.22 18.83
N ARG A 173 -18.64 -12.19 20.07
CA ARG A 173 -20.04 -11.80 20.34
C ARG A 173 -20.35 -10.38 19.90
N LEU A 174 -19.40 -9.44 20.10
CA LEU A 174 -19.58 -8.07 19.67
C LEU A 174 -19.60 -7.98 18.14
N ALA A 175 -18.72 -8.71 17.46
CA ALA A 175 -18.72 -8.80 16.00
C ALA A 175 -20.05 -9.35 15.47
N ASP A 176 -20.56 -10.45 16.04
CA ASP A 176 -21.86 -11.04 15.67
C ASP A 176 -23.03 -10.06 15.88
N GLN A 177 -22.96 -9.19 16.89
CA GLN A 177 -23.99 -8.16 17.11
C GLN A 177 -23.95 -7.07 16.06
N VAL A 178 -22.75 -6.64 15.65
CA VAL A 178 -22.57 -5.61 14.60
C VAL A 178 -23.04 -6.12 13.24
N ASP A 179 -22.86 -7.41 12.96
CA ASP A 179 -23.30 -8.01 11.69
C ASP A 179 -24.84 -8.21 11.60
N GLN A 180 -25.56 -8.10 12.72
CA GLN A 180 -27.03 -8.25 12.79
C GLN A 180 -27.79 -6.93 12.69
N ASP A 181 -27.13 -5.79 12.84
CA ASP A 181 -27.69 -4.44 12.74
C ASP A 181 -27.45 -3.84 11.34
#